data_7b927c822def288741cf828c0feb67ec
#
_entry.id   7b927c822def288741cf828c0feb67ec
#
_cell.length_a   1.000
_cell.length_b   1.000
_cell.length_c   1.000
_cell.angle_alpha   90.00
_cell.angle_beta   90.00
_cell.angle_gamma   90.00
#
_symmetry.space_group_name_H-M   'P 1'
#
loop_
_entity.id
_entity.type
_entity.pdbx_description
1 polymer ?
#
loop_
_entity_poly.entity_id
_entity_poly.type
_entity_poly.pdbx_seq_one_letter_code
_entity_poly.pdbx_strand_id
1 'polypeptide(L)'
;MILDKNLIEKIKGNFRQRENLSNYSWFNLGGNAEYFYKARDKNQLIEFLAEAKKKKLKTTFLGAGSNTLFRDNGVRGVVVKLGQGFSYTKLIDKDTLEVGAATLDRKVSNFAKENSIGNLEFLSCIPGSVGGAIIMNSGCYDNDISKVLISIQAIDKNKLSQVEIKNKDIKFSYRETKLSKDLIIISAKIKGSLKKKEEIEKKQADFIMRKKESQPSQIKTCGSTFKNVSKTK
;
A
#
# COMPACT_ATOMS: atom_id res chain seq x y z
N MET A 1 -19.75 3.93 -23.62
CA MET A 1 -19.43 4.24 -22.20
C MET A 1 -18.69 3.06 -21.61
N ILE A 2 -17.59 3.27 -20.90
CA ILE A 2 -16.69 2.19 -20.44
C ILE A 2 -17.32 1.33 -19.31
N LEU A 3 -18.13 1.94 -18.45
CA LEU A 3 -18.87 1.26 -17.38
C LEU A 3 -20.37 1.42 -17.58
N ASP A 4 -21.15 0.54 -16.94
CA ASP A 4 -22.60 0.63 -16.89
C ASP A 4 -23.05 1.95 -16.22
N LYS A 5 -24.14 2.57 -16.71
CA LYS A 5 -24.66 3.85 -16.18
C LYS A 5 -25.02 3.74 -14.70
N ASN A 6 -25.68 2.64 -14.31
CA ASN A 6 -26.11 2.43 -12.92
C ASN A 6 -24.90 2.31 -11.99
N LEU A 7 -23.82 1.65 -12.44
CA LEU A 7 -22.60 1.56 -11.66
C LEU A 7 -21.93 2.94 -11.54
N ILE A 8 -21.85 3.70 -12.63
CA ILE A 8 -21.26 5.05 -12.59
C ILE A 8 -22.02 5.94 -11.61
N GLU A 9 -23.35 5.88 -11.56
CA GLU A 9 -24.13 6.65 -10.60
C GLU A 9 -23.86 6.25 -9.16
N LYS A 10 -23.75 4.94 -8.87
CA LYS A 10 -23.42 4.43 -7.53
C LYS A 10 -22.03 4.88 -7.04
N ILE A 11 -21.07 4.98 -7.95
CA ILE A 11 -19.67 5.37 -7.63
C ILE A 11 -19.37 6.83 -8.00
N LYS A 12 -20.40 7.62 -8.35
CA LYS A 12 -20.32 9.04 -8.72
C LYS A 12 -19.54 9.83 -7.65
N GLY A 13 -18.60 10.66 -8.11
CA GLY A 13 -17.68 11.39 -7.24
C GLY A 13 -16.40 10.62 -6.90
N ASN A 14 -16.40 9.30 -7.00
CA ASN A 14 -15.22 8.44 -6.83
C ASN A 14 -14.66 7.95 -8.17
N PHE A 15 -15.34 8.21 -9.28
CA PHE A 15 -14.94 7.86 -10.64
C PHE A 15 -14.75 9.12 -11.48
N ARG A 16 -13.56 9.26 -12.07
CA ARG A 16 -13.16 10.44 -12.85
C ARG A 16 -12.54 10.04 -14.16
N GLN A 17 -12.70 10.89 -15.19
CA GLN A 17 -12.02 10.74 -16.48
C GLN A 17 -10.85 11.70 -16.56
N ARG A 18 -9.78 11.30 -17.25
CA ARG A 18 -8.58 12.12 -17.51
C ARG A 18 -7.99 12.72 -16.23
N GLU A 19 -7.97 11.94 -15.16
CA GLU A 19 -7.42 12.38 -13.87
C GLU A 19 -5.90 12.49 -13.94
N ASN A 20 -5.36 13.62 -13.51
CA ASN A 20 -3.93 13.88 -13.55
C ASN A 20 -3.18 13.04 -12.49
N LEU A 21 -2.37 12.09 -12.95
CA LEU A 21 -1.63 11.17 -12.06
C LEU A 21 -0.42 11.81 -11.38
N SER A 22 0.05 12.98 -11.84
CA SER A 22 1.10 13.71 -11.13
C SER A 22 0.71 14.06 -9.69
N ASN A 23 -0.60 14.28 -9.43
CA ASN A 23 -1.14 14.54 -8.10
C ASN A 23 -1.08 13.32 -7.16
N TYR A 24 -0.82 12.13 -7.70
CA TYR A 24 -0.77 10.85 -6.98
C TYR A 24 0.61 10.22 -6.97
N SER A 25 1.60 10.89 -7.55
CA SER A 25 3.00 10.47 -7.55
C SER A 25 3.82 11.40 -6.67
N TRP A 26 4.73 10.84 -5.87
CA TRP A 26 5.65 11.63 -5.07
C TRP A 26 6.64 12.44 -5.93
N PHE A 27 6.90 12.01 -7.14
CA PHE A 27 7.65 12.80 -8.13
C PHE A 27 6.88 14.03 -8.63
N ASN A 28 5.57 14.05 -8.47
CA ASN A 28 4.67 15.02 -9.08
C ASN A 28 4.82 15.09 -10.62
N LEU A 29 5.16 13.97 -11.25
CA LEU A 29 5.28 13.80 -12.69
C LEU A 29 4.32 12.72 -13.17
N GLY A 30 3.92 12.83 -14.45
CA GLY A 30 3.13 11.85 -15.17
C GLY A 30 1.89 12.43 -15.83
N GLY A 31 1.45 11.77 -16.89
CA GLY A 31 0.23 12.09 -17.61
C GLY A 31 -1.04 11.64 -16.90
N ASN A 32 -2.15 11.64 -17.63
CA ASN A 32 -3.47 11.34 -17.07
C ASN A 32 -3.76 9.85 -17.01
N ALA A 33 -4.52 9.41 -16.00
CA ALA A 33 -5.28 8.18 -16.11
C ALA A 33 -6.43 8.40 -17.11
N GLU A 34 -6.67 7.44 -18.00
CA GLU A 34 -7.86 7.46 -18.86
C GLU A 34 -9.12 7.50 -18.00
N TYR A 35 -9.16 6.62 -16.98
CA TYR A 35 -10.16 6.63 -15.92
C TYR A 35 -9.48 6.43 -14.57
N PHE A 36 -10.03 7.04 -13.54
CA PHE A 36 -9.56 6.94 -12.17
C PHE A 36 -10.73 6.58 -11.27
N TYR A 37 -10.55 5.56 -10.45
CA TYR A 37 -11.56 5.10 -9.50
C TYR A 37 -10.99 4.98 -8.09
N LYS A 38 -11.67 5.56 -7.10
CA LYS A 38 -11.34 5.42 -5.69
C LYS A 38 -12.42 4.58 -5.00
N ALA A 39 -12.16 3.29 -4.80
CA ALA A 39 -13.08 2.38 -4.12
C ALA A 39 -13.26 2.80 -2.66
N ARG A 40 -14.48 3.12 -2.23
CA ARG A 40 -14.77 3.57 -0.87
C ARG A 40 -14.60 2.44 0.14
N ASP A 41 -15.10 1.25 -0.19
CA ASP A 41 -15.14 0.07 0.66
C ASP A 41 -15.06 -1.22 -0.16
N LYS A 42 -15.04 -2.36 0.54
CA LYS A 42 -14.93 -3.69 -0.07
C LYS A 42 -16.06 -4.01 -1.03
N ASN A 43 -17.29 -3.66 -0.70
CA ASN A 43 -18.44 -3.98 -1.53
C ASN A 43 -18.38 -3.22 -2.85
N GLN A 44 -18.10 -1.92 -2.82
CA GLN A 44 -17.88 -1.12 -4.02
C GLN A 44 -16.69 -1.62 -4.86
N LEU A 45 -15.62 -2.08 -4.22
CA LEU A 45 -14.50 -2.66 -4.93
C LEU A 45 -14.90 -3.93 -5.69
N ILE A 46 -15.64 -4.84 -5.06
CA ILE A 46 -16.11 -6.09 -5.68
C ILE A 46 -17.07 -5.81 -6.83
N GLU A 47 -18.05 -4.92 -6.64
CA GLU A 47 -18.98 -4.50 -7.71
C GLU A 47 -18.23 -3.94 -8.92
N PHE A 48 -17.28 -3.03 -8.67
CA PHE A 48 -16.44 -2.48 -9.74
C PHE A 48 -15.62 -3.56 -10.45
N LEU A 49 -15.00 -4.49 -9.70
CA LEU A 49 -14.20 -5.57 -10.28
C LEU A 49 -15.04 -6.53 -11.12
N ALA A 50 -16.29 -6.82 -10.71
CA ALA A 50 -17.22 -7.64 -11.48
C ALA A 50 -17.51 -7.00 -12.84
N GLU A 51 -17.82 -5.69 -12.86
CA GLU A 51 -18.09 -4.97 -14.10
C GLU A 51 -16.81 -4.82 -14.95
N ALA A 52 -15.67 -4.51 -14.32
CA ALA A 52 -14.39 -4.43 -15.01
C ALA A 52 -14.01 -5.76 -15.69
N LYS A 53 -14.27 -6.89 -15.02
CA LYS A 53 -14.06 -8.23 -15.58
C LYS A 53 -15.00 -8.48 -16.77
N LYS A 54 -16.31 -8.20 -16.64
CA LYS A 54 -17.31 -8.34 -17.70
C LYS A 54 -16.95 -7.52 -18.95
N LYS A 55 -16.43 -6.31 -18.74
CA LYS A 55 -16.02 -5.38 -19.83
C LYS A 55 -14.57 -5.57 -20.27
N LYS A 56 -13.83 -6.54 -19.71
CA LYS A 56 -12.40 -6.79 -19.99
C LYS A 56 -11.54 -5.54 -19.81
N LEU A 57 -11.84 -4.70 -18.81
CA LEU A 57 -11.11 -3.46 -18.55
C LEU A 57 -9.75 -3.74 -17.93
N LYS A 58 -8.73 -3.06 -18.46
CA LYS A 58 -7.41 -3.04 -17.81
C LYS A 58 -7.49 -2.23 -16.52
N THR A 59 -7.12 -2.83 -15.40
CA THR A 59 -7.08 -2.18 -14.09
C THR A 59 -5.65 -2.12 -13.58
N THR A 60 -5.25 -0.95 -13.06
CA THR A 60 -3.94 -0.71 -12.43
C THR A 60 -4.18 -0.21 -11.01
N PHE A 61 -3.72 -0.96 -10.01
CA PHE A 61 -3.86 -0.55 -8.61
C PHE A 61 -2.72 0.36 -8.18
N LEU A 62 -3.07 1.45 -7.50
CA LEU A 62 -2.14 2.46 -7.02
C LEU A 62 -2.23 2.59 -5.50
N GLY A 63 -1.10 2.41 -4.81
CA GLY A 63 -0.96 2.68 -3.37
C GLY A 63 -0.78 4.18 -3.09
N ALA A 64 0.17 4.52 -2.22
CA ALA A 64 0.50 5.92 -1.89
C ALA A 64 1.24 6.68 -3.00
N GLY A 65 1.72 6.00 -4.05
CA GLY A 65 2.43 6.61 -5.17
C GLY A 65 3.88 7.00 -4.88
N SER A 66 4.42 6.56 -3.76
CA SER A 66 5.79 6.88 -3.32
C SER A 66 6.90 6.10 -4.07
N ASN A 67 6.52 5.04 -4.78
CA ASN A 67 7.44 4.20 -5.57
C ASN A 67 6.90 3.99 -6.99
N THR A 68 6.24 5.01 -7.54
CA THR A 68 5.59 4.93 -8.86
C THR A 68 5.96 6.13 -9.71
N LEU A 69 6.49 5.85 -10.89
CA LEU A 69 6.72 6.83 -11.93
C LEU A 69 5.69 6.60 -13.05
N PHE A 70 4.90 7.61 -13.34
CA PHE A 70 3.99 7.61 -14.48
C PHE A 70 4.66 8.29 -15.67
N ARG A 71 4.51 7.68 -16.85
CA ARG A 71 4.96 8.30 -18.11
C ARG A 71 4.01 9.43 -18.52
N ASP A 72 4.47 10.35 -19.36
CA ASP A 72 3.68 11.50 -19.84
C ASP A 72 2.43 11.08 -20.62
N ASN A 73 2.49 9.97 -21.33
CA ASN A 73 1.32 9.39 -22.04
C ASN A 73 0.25 8.85 -21.07
N GLY A 74 0.49 8.85 -19.76
CA GLY A 74 -0.45 8.41 -18.75
C GLY A 74 -0.68 6.91 -18.71
N VAL A 75 -1.85 6.52 -18.20
CA VAL A 75 -2.25 5.11 -18.03
C VAL A 75 -3.59 4.86 -18.71
N ARG A 76 -3.60 3.91 -19.66
CA ARG A 76 -4.85 3.44 -20.30
C ARG A 76 -5.61 2.50 -19.39
N GLY A 77 -6.95 2.52 -19.49
CA GLY A 77 -7.86 1.77 -18.64
C GLY A 77 -8.14 2.50 -17.33
N VAL A 78 -8.36 1.78 -16.25
CA VAL A 78 -8.76 2.34 -14.96
C VAL A 78 -7.63 2.23 -13.94
N VAL A 79 -7.19 3.37 -13.43
CA VAL A 79 -6.34 3.43 -12.23
C VAL A 79 -7.24 3.36 -10.99
N VAL A 80 -7.00 2.39 -10.13
CA VAL A 80 -7.81 2.12 -8.94
C VAL A 80 -7.02 2.42 -7.68
N LYS A 81 -7.59 3.25 -6.80
CA LYS A 81 -7.09 3.46 -5.43
C LYS A 81 -8.07 2.89 -4.41
N LEU A 82 -7.53 2.34 -3.34
CA LEU A 82 -8.31 2.00 -2.16
C LEU A 82 -8.59 3.26 -1.33
N GLY A 83 -9.83 3.48 -0.97
CA GLY A 83 -10.31 4.65 -0.24
C GLY A 83 -10.29 4.48 1.28
N GLN A 84 -11.14 5.27 1.95
CA GLN A 84 -11.12 5.39 3.41
C GLN A 84 -11.49 4.10 4.14
N GLY A 85 -12.39 3.28 3.60
CA GLY A 85 -12.76 1.99 4.20
C GLY A 85 -11.61 0.98 4.29
N PHE A 86 -10.49 1.25 3.60
CA PHE A 86 -9.27 0.46 3.65
C PHE A 86 -8.13 1.16 4.42
N SER A 87 -8.43 2.26 5.12
CA SER A 87 -7.45 3.05 5.88
C SER A 87 -7.81 3.06 7.35
N TYR A 88 -7.39 2.02 8.06
CA TYR A 88 -7.63 1.86 9.50
C TYR A 88 -6.49 1.06 10.15
N THR A 89 -6.35 1.18 11.46
CA THR A 89 -5.49 0.35 12.30
C THR A 89 -6.28 -0.05 13.54
N LYS A 90 -6.34 -1.34 13.85
CA LYS A 90 -7.03 -1.91 14.99
C LYS A 90 -6.11 -2.82 15.76
N LEU A 91 -6.13 -2.72 17.08
CA LEU A 91 -5.52 -3.70 17.96
C LEU A 91 -6.44 -4.93 18.03
N ILE A 92 -5.94 -6.10 17.66
CA ILE A 92 -6.71 -7.37 17.70
C ILE A 92 -6.19 -8.34 18.77
N ASP A 93 -4.98 -8.10 19.25
CA ASP A 93 -4.38 -8.78 20.39
C ASP A 93 -3.34 -7.83 21.00
N LYS A 94 -2.79 -8.16 22.17
CA LYS A 94 -1.81 -7.34 22.93
C LYS A 94 -0.61 -6.81 22.09
N ASP A 95 -0.20 -7.53 21.08
CA ASP A 95 0.95 -7.19 20.23
C ASP A 95 0.66 -7.32 18.72
N THR A 96 -0.61 -7.49 18.34
CA THR A 96 -1.03 -7.78 16.98
C THR A 96 -2.04 -6.74 16.48
N LEU A 97 -1.78 -6.21 15.29
CA LEU A 97 -2.60 -5.20 14.64
C LEU A 97 -3.25 -5.77 13.38
N GLU A 98 -4.51 -5.42 13.15
CA GLU A 98 -5.14 -5.48 11.83
C GLU A 98 -5.08 -4.10 11.18
N VAL A 99 -4.55 -4.03 9.96
CA VAL A 99 -4.27 -2.78 9.27
C VAL A 99 -4.84 -2.81 7.86
N GLY A 100 -5.61 -1.81 7.48
CA GLY A 100 -6.13 -1.65 6.13
C GLY A 100 -5.02 -1.31 5.13
N ALA A 101 -5.11 -1.86 3.92
CA ALA A 101 -4.05 -1.74 2.90
C ALA A 101 -3.78 -0.30 2.42
N ALA A 102 -4.75 0.61 2.56
CA ALA A 102 -4.59 2.03 2.22
C ALA A 102 -4.02 2.88 3.38
N THR A 103 -3.83 2.29 4.57
CA THR A 103 -3.22 2.98 5.72
C THR A 103 -1.77 3.31 5.42
N LEU A 104 -1.36 4.54 5.70
CA LEU A 104 0.04 4.95 5.55
C LEU A 104 0.92 4.25 6.60
N ASP A 105 2.08 3.75 6.18
CA ASP A 105 3.02 3.02 7.03
C ASP A 105 3.40 3.80 8.29
N ARG A 106 3.63 5.12 8.15
CA ARG A 106 3.90 6.01 9.28
C ARG A 106 2.75 6.06 10.30
N LYS A 107 1.48 6.00 9.86
CA LYS A 107 0.33 5.97 10.77
C LYS A 107 0.30 4.69 11.57
N VAL A 108 0.65 3.56 10.95
CA VAL A 108 0.75 2.27 11.63
C VAL A 108 1.84 2.29 12.70
N SER A 109 3.02 2.80 12.36
CA SER A 109 4.14 2.94 13.31
C SER A 109 3.77 3.82 14.51
N ASN A 110 3.08 4.93 14.28
CA ASN A 110 2.63 5.81 15.35
C ASN A 110 1.57 5.13 16.22
N PHE A 111 0.59 4.46 15.63
CA PHE A 111 -0.43 3.70 16.37
C PHE A 111 0.22 2.59 17.23
N ALA A 112 1.19 1.87 16.68
CA ALA A 112 1.93 0.84 17.42
C ALA A 112 2.67 1.43 18.63
N LYS A 113 3.35 2.58 18.45
CA LYS A 113 4.02 3.31 19.55
C LYS A 113 3.04 3.67 20.67
N GLU A 114 1.87 4.25 20.33
CA GLU A 114 0.87 4.64 21.34
C GLU A 114 0.30 3.43 22.11
N ASN A 115 0.38 2.22 21.53
CA ASN A 115 -0.03 0.97 22.16
C ASN A 115 1.15 0.13 22.71
N SER A 116 2.35 0.73 22.88
CA SER A 116 3.54 0.07 23.41
C SER A 116 3.97 -1.18 22.62
N ILE A 117 3.77 -1.16 21.28
CA ILE A 117 4.11 -2.25 20.36
C ILE A 117 5.35 -1.85 19.56
N GLY A 118 6.49 -2.45 19.88
CA GLY A 118 7.77 -2.28 19.18
C GLY A 118 7.91 -3.22 17.97
N ASN A 119 9.07 -3.16 17.32
CA ASN A 119 9.45 -3.84 16.08
C ASN A 119 8.73 -3.32 14.82
N LEU A 120 7.86 -2.32 14.95
CA LEU A 120 7.16 -1.65 13.86
C LEU A 120 7.70 -0.22 13.61
N GLU A 121 8.78 0.16 14.28
CA GLU A 121 9.39 1.50 14.20
C GLU A 121 9.88 1.84 12.79
N PHE A 122 10.38 0.84 12.04
CA PHE A 122 10.89 1.00 10.68
C PHE A 122 9.83 1.53 9.70
N LEU A 123 8.54 1.28 9.95
CA LEU A 123 7.43 1.79 9.15
C LEU A 123 7.35 3.33 9.20
N SER A 124 7.90 3.98 10.23
CA SER A 124 7.97 5.45 10.32
C SER A 124 8.80 6.08 9.21
N CYS A 125 9.77 5.33 8.66
CA CYS A 125 10.69 5.77 7.61
C CYS A 125 10.25 5.38 6.21
N ILE A 126 9.22 4.55 6.06
CA ILE A 126 8.74 4.09 4.76
C ILE A 126 7.62 5.01 4.28
N PRO A 127 7.85 5.77 3.21
CA PRO A 127 6.79 6.57 2.60
C PRO A 127 5.93 5.66 1.74
N GLY A 128 4.84 5.17 2.28
CA GLY A 128 4.02 4.21 1.56
C GLY A 128 2.69 3.96 2.22
N SER A 129 1.96 3.02 1.67
CA SER A 129 0.79 2.40 2.27
C SER A 129 1.07 0.92 2.51
N VAL A 130 0.43 0.34 3.51
CA VAL A 130 0.63 -1.07 3.92
C VAL A 130 0.53 -2.04 2.74
N GLY A 131 -0.48 -1.89 1.86
CA GLY A 131 -0.60 -2.73 0.67
C GLY A 131 0.61 -2.60 -0.27
N GLY A 132 1.10 -1.37 -0.49
CA GLY A 132 2.30 -1.11 -1.28
C GLY A 132 3.56 -1.66 -0.61
N ALA A 133 3.68 -1.50 0.71
CA ALA A 133 4.81 -2.02 1.49
C ALA A 133 4.88 -3.56 1.43
N ILE A 134 3.74 -4.26 1.48
CA ILE A 134 3.69 -5.72 1.34
C ILE A 134 4.13 -6.15 -0.07
N ILE A 135 3.59 -5.52 -1.12
CA ILE A 135 3.95 -5.84 -2.53
C ILE A 135 5.45 -5.66 -2.79
N MET A 136 6.07 -4.65 -2.17
CA MET A 136 7.47 -4.33 -2.35
C MET A 136 8.39 -5.01 -1.32
N ASN A 137 7.85 -5.78 -0.38
CA ASN A 137 8.60 -6.18 0.82
C ASN A 137 9.44 -5.02 1.36
N SER A 138 8.76 -3.89 1.60
CA SER A 138 9.42 -2.65 1.99
C SER A 138 10.10 -2.80 3.34
N GLY A 139 11.27 -2.19 3.46
CA GLY A 139 12.03 -2.23 4.71
C GLY A 139 13.19 -1.24 4.72
N CYS A 140 13.71 -1.00 5.90
CA CYS A 140 14.91 -0.21 6.13
C CYS A 140 15.59 -0.68 7.43
N TYR A 141 16.89 -0.43 7.53
CA TYR A 141 17.68 -0.71 8.75
C TYR A 141 17.48 -2.15 9.24
N ASP A 142 17.68 -3.11 8.34
CA ASP A 142 17.57 -4.57 8.54
C ASP A 142 16.18 -5.08 8.97
N ASN A 143 15.16 -4.25 8.85
CA ASN A 143 13.77 -4.64 9.02
C ASN A 143 13.03 -4.56 7.69
N ASP A 144 12.05 -5.44 7.51
CA ASP A 144 11.12 -5.44 6.39
C ASP A 144 9.76 -6.04 6.77
N ILE A 145 8.79 -5.89 5.88
CA ILE A 145 7.41 -6.33 6.12
C ILE A 145 7.33 -7.85 6.37
N SER A 146 8.14 -8.66 5.70
CA SER A 146 8.09 -10.12 5.83
C SER A 146 8.32 -10.61 7.27
N LYS A 147 9.10 -9.84 8.06
CA LYS A 147 9.44 -10.18 9.44
C LYS A 147 8.31 -9.93 10.44
N VAL A 148 7.35 -9.08 10.10
CA VAL A 148 6.27 -8.68 11.00
C VAL A 148 4.88 -9.08 10.49
N LEU A 149 4.77 -9.50 9.24
CA LEU A 149 3.51 -9.93 8.63
C LEU A 149 3.07 -11.29 9.18
N ILE A 150 1.80 -11.41 9.57
CA ILE A 150 1.15 -12.69 9.91
C ILE A 150 0.39 -13.23 8.70
N SER A 151 -0.50 -12.42 8.15
CA SER A 151 -1.33 -12.77 6.99
C SER A 151 -1.80 -11.50 6.27
N ILE A 152 -2.27 -11.70 5.04
CA ILE A 152 -3.00 -10.69 4.28
C ILE A 152 -4.43 -11.14 4.01
N GLN A 153 -5.34 -10.18 3.93
CA GLN A 153 -6.65 -10.35 3.32
C GLN A 153 -6.59 -9.73 1.93
N ALA A 154 -7.00 -10.47 0.93
CA ALA A 154 -7.02 -10.00 -0.45
C ALA A 154 -8.33 -10.33 -1.15
N ILE A 155 -8.68 -9.56 -2.20
CA ILE A 155 -9.72 -9.92 -3.15
C ILE A 155 -9.07 -10.59 -4.36
N ASP A 156 -9.50 -11.80 -4.69
CA ASP A 156 -9.14 -12.46 -5.94
C ASP A 156 -10.02 -11.89 -7.05
N LYS A 157 -9.40 -11.21 -8.03
CA LYS A 157 -10.10 -10.59 -9.17
C LYS A 157 -10.85 -11.59 -10.04
N ASN A 158 -10.37 -12.84 -10.10
CA ASN A 158 -10.97 -13.86 -10.93
C ASN A 158 -12.19 -14.50 -10.27
N LYS A 159 -12.11 -14.73 -8.95
CA LYS A 159 -13.20 -15.34 -8.16
C LYS A 159 -14.16 -14.32 -7.58
N LEU A 160 -13.77 -13.03 -7.53
CA LEU A 160 -14.50 -11.92 -6.87
C LEU A 160 -14.79 -12.21 -5.39
N SER A 161 -13.91 -12.96 -4.75
CA SER A 161 -14.05 -13.40 -3.36
C SER A 161 -12.83 -13.00 -2.53
N GLN A 162 -13.06 -12.85 -1.25
CA GLN A 162 -12.00 -12.58 -0.28
C GLN A 162 -11.25 -13.87 0.05
N VAL A 163 -9.93 -13.78 0.13
CA VAL A 163 -9.03 -14.87 0.51
C VAL A 163 -8.06 -14.38 1.58
N GLU A 164 -7.71 -15.26 2.52
CA GLU A 164 -6.61 -15.03 3.46
C GLU A 164 -5.39 -15.82 3.01
N ILE A 165 -4.22 -15.18 3.04
CA ILE A 165 -2.94 -15.80 2.70
C ILE A 165 -1.99 -15.57 3.87
N LYS A 166 -1.47 -16.65 4.45
CA LYS A 166 -0.52 -16.59 5.57
C LYS A 166 0.87 -16.22 5.09
N ASN A 167 1.66 -15.58 5.92
CA ASN A 167 3.04 -15.18 5.61
C ASN A 167 3.87 -16.35 5.06
N LYS A 168 3.77 -17.54 5.66
CA LYS A 168 4.50 -18.74 5.23
C LYS A 168 4.23 -19.17 3.79
N ASP A 169 3.08 -18.79 3.23
CA ASP A 169 2.65 -19.12 1.88
C ASP A 169 3.05 -18.03 0.86
N ILE A 170 3.67 -16.95 1.33
CA ILE A 170 4.15 -15.83 0.53
C ILE A 170 5.68 -15.92 0.40
N LYS A 171 6.18 -15.89 -0.83
CA LYS A 171 7.63 -15.86 -1.06
C LYS A 171 8.11 -14.42 -1.11
N PHE A 172 8.91 -14.03 -0.12
CA PHE A 172 9.55 -12.73 -0.04
C PHE A 172 11.02 -12.79 -0.45
N SER A 173 11.49 -11.74 -1.10
CA SER A 173 12.89 -11.49 -1.36
C SER A 173 13.19 -9.99 -1.21
N TYR A 174 14.44 -9.59 -1.41
CA TYR A 174 14.81 -8.18 -1.30
C TYR A 174 14.05 -7.31 -2.29
N ARG A 175 13.18 -6.43 -1.77
CA ARG A 175 12.32 -5.51 -2.56
C ARG A 175 11.37 -6.24 -3.53
N GLU A 176 10.95 -7.44 -3.18
CA GLU A 176 10.03 -8.21 -4.01
C GLU A 176 9.17 -9.14 -3.16
N THR A 177 7.91 -9.26 -3.57
CA THR A 177 6.95 -10.22 -3.03
C THR A 177 6.33 -10.99 -4.19
N LYS A 178 6.46 -12.31 -4.18
CA LYS A 178 5.85 -13.17 -5.20
C LYS A 178 4.40 -13.48 -4.82
N LEU A 179 3.51 -12.59 -5.20
CA LEU A 179 2.05 -12.75 -5.12
C LEU A 179 1.45 -12.71 -6.52
N SER A 180 0.33 -13.39 -6.71
CA SER A 180 -0.43 -13.29 -7.96
C SER A 180 -0.86 -11.84 -8.19
N LYS A 181 -0.70 -11.35 -9.42
CA LYS A 181 -1.19 -10.02 -9.86
C LYS A 181 -2.71 -9.90 -9.84
N ASP A 182 -3.41 -11.01 -9.65
CA ASP A 182 -4.87 -11.05 -9.54
C ASP A 182 -5.37 -10.86 -8.11
N LEU A 183 -4.46 -10.79 -7.15
CA LEU A 183 -4.78 -10.54 -5.76
C LEU A 183 -4.65 -9.05 -5.43
N ILE A 184 -5.71 -8.49 -4.88
CA ILE A 184 -5.74 -7.11 -4.40
C ILE A 184 -5.74 -7.14 -2.88
N ILE A 185 -4.63 -6.76 -2.26
CA ILE A 185 -4.52 -6.70 -0.80
C ILE A 185 -5.46 -5.62 -0.28
N ILE A 186 -6.33 -5.99 0.67
CA ILE A 186 -7.29 -5.07 1.30
C ILE A 186 -6.97 -4.80 2.77
N SER A 187 -6.35 -5.73 3.47
CA SER A 187 -5.81 -5.54 4.82
C SER A 187 -4.71 -6.56 5.13
N ALA A 188 -4.03 -6.37 6.24
CA ALA A 188 -3.02 -7.27 6.76
C ALA A 188 -3.11 -7.40 8.28
N LYS A 189 -2.70 -8.54 8.81
CA LYS A 189 -2.38 -8.74 10.23
C LYS A 189 -0.88 -8.68 10.38
N ILE A 190 -0.40 -7.81 11.26
CA ILE A 190 1.02 -7.63 11.56
C ILE A 190 1.25 -7.77 13.06
N LYS A 191 2.41 -8.30 13.43
CA LYS A 191 2.77 -8.54 14.82
C LYS A 191 4.03 -7.77 15.19
N GLY A 192 3.98 -7.09 16.33
CA GLY A 192 5.14 -6.50 16.98
C GLY A 192 5.56 -7.25 18.25
N SER A 193 6.10 -6.53 19.19
CA SER A 193 6.41 -7.03 20.54
C SER A 193 6.16 -5.91 21.55
N LEU A 194 5.71 -6.27 22.75
CA LEU A 194 5.52 -5.30 23.83
C LEU A 194 6.86 -4.69 24.22
N LYS A 195 6.94 -3.37 24.26
CA LYS A 195 8.10 -2.59 24.66
C LYS A 195 7.67 -1.30 25.35
N LYS A 196 8.56 -0.71 26.12
CA LYS A 196 8.31 0.60 26.69
C LYS A 196 8.15 1.66 25.57
N LYS A 197 7.19 2.56 25.72
CA LYS A 197 6.90 3.60 24.73
C LYS A 197 8.12 4.47 24.43
N GLU A 198 8.90 4.78 25.45
CA GLU A 198 10.11 5.60 25.34
C GLU A 198 11.18 4.93 24.46
N GLU A 199 11.32 3.60 24.57
CA GLU A 199 12.27 2.84 23.74
C GLU A 199 11.83 2.86 22.27
N ILE A 200 10.54 2.71 22.01
CA ILE A 200 9.96 2.76 20.65
C ILE A 200 10.17 4.15 20.06
N GLU A 201 9.89 5.20 20.83
CA GLU A 201 10.02 6.59 20.41
C GLU A 201 11.47 6.95 20.06
N LYS A 202 12.41 6.57 20.93
CA LYS A 202 13.84 6.75 20.68
C LYS A 202 14.28 6.06 19.38
N LYS A 203 13.82 4.83 19.14
CA LYS A 203 14.18 4.08 17.94
C LYS A 203 13.52 4.66 16.68
N GLN A 204 12.28 5.14 16.75
CA GLN A 204 11.66 5.87 15.64
C GLN A 204 12.45 7.15 15.31
N ALA A 205 12.83 7.92 16.32
CA ALA A 205 13.61 9.14 16.13
C ALA A 205 14.97 8.87 15.48
N ASP A 206 15.69 7.84 15.93
CA ASP A 206 16.96 7.39 15.33
C ASP A 206 16.78 7.04 13.85
N PHE A 207 15.78 6.24 13.51
CA PHE A 207 15.52 5.86 12.12
C PHE A 207 15.17 7.06 11.23
N ILE A 208 14.37 7.99 11.74
CA ILE A 208 14.02 9.22 11.01
C ILE A 208 15.25 10.10 10.80
N MET A 209 16.10 10.23 11.82
CA MET A 209 17.35 11.00 11.74
C MET A 209 18.28 10.42 10.68
N ARG A 210 18.63 9.13 10.76
CA ARG A 210 19.46 8.43 9.76
C ARG A 210 18.93 8.58 8.35
N LYS A 211 17.62 8.56 8.20
CA LYS A 211 16.99 8.76 6.86
C LYS A 211 17.19 10.19 6.35
N LYS A 212 17.06 11.21 7.21
CA LYS A 212 17.30 12.60 6.84
C LYS A 212 18.76 12.85 6.45
N GLU A 213 19.70 12.17 7.10
CA GLU A 213 21.12 12.26 6.79
C GLU A 213 21.50 11.58 5.47
N SER A 214 20.82 10.45 5.14
CA SER A 214 21.16 9.62 3.97
C SER A 214 20.33 9.95 2.71
N GLN A 215 19.24 10.71 2.83
CA GLN A 215 18.35 11.02 1.72
C GLN A 215 17.94 12.50 1.72
N PRO A 216 17.93 13.17 0.55
CA PRO A 216 17.51 14.56 0.46
C PRO A 216 16.02 14.69 0.83
N SER A 217 15.74 15.49 1.86
CA SER A 217 14.37 15.65 2.41
C SER A 217 13.52 16.71 1.70
N GLN A 218 14.15 17.59 0.92
CA GLN A 218 13.47 18.74 0.28
C GLN A 218 13.27 18.59 -1.22
N ILE A 219 13.71 17.48 -1.81
CA ILE A 219 13.61 17.22 -3.24
C ILE A 219 12.51 16.22 -3.51
N LYS A 220 11.68 16.49 -4.53
CA LYS A 220 10.66 15.53 -5.01
C LYS A 220 11.37 14.30 -5.56
N THR A 221 11.13 13.15 -4.95
CA THR A 221 11.79 11.89 -5.30
C THR A 221 10.84 10.73 -5.07
N CYS A 222 11.04 9.61 -5.74
CA CYS A 222 10.34 8.36 -5.46
C CYS A 222 11.15 7.42 -4.55
N GLY A 223 12.03 7.96 -3.72
CA GLY A 223 12.91 7.18 -2.84
C GLY A 223 14.16 6.68 -3.56
N SER A 224 14.75 5.59 -3.05
CA SER A 224 15.94 4.98 -3.68
C SER A 224 15.55 4.34 -5.01
N THR A 225 16.05 4.90 -6.11
CA THR A 225 15.73 4.47 -7.48
C THR A 225 16.34 3.09 -7.79
N PHE A 226 17.52 2.81 -7.27
CA PHE A 226 18.26 1.57 -7.53
C PHE A 226 18.23 0.62 -6.34
N LYS A 227 18.18 -0.68 -6.63
CA LYS A 227 18.39 -1.72 -5.62
C LYS A 227 19.84 -1.70 -5.16
N ASN A 228 20.07 -1.98 -3.87
CA ASN A 228 21.42 -2.11 -3.33
C ASN A 228 22.05 -3.42 -3.81
N VAL A 229 23.16 -3.35 -4.56
CA VAL A 229 23.84 -4.49 -5.20
C VAL A 229 24.31 -5.53 -4.15
N SER A 230 24.75 -5.11 -2.98
CA SER A 230 25.20 -6.02 -1.91
C SER A 230 24.09 -6.92 -1.33
N LYS A 231 22.82 -6.56 -1.55
CA LYS A 231 21.64 -7.32 -1.06
C LYS A 231 20.94 -8.14 -2.14
N THR A 232 21.45 -8.15 -3.37
CA THR A 232 20.88 -8.89 -4.52
C THR A 232 21.64 -10.16 -4.85
N LYS A 233 22.67 -10.51 -4.09
CA LYS A 233 23.43 -11.78 -4.20
C LYS A 233 22.85 -12.84 -3.30
#